data_face07588262a39385621eafa8dc5207
#
_entry.id   face07588262a39385621eafa8dc5207
#
_cell.length_a   1.000
_cell.length_b   1.000
_cell.length_c   1.000
_cell.angle_alpha   90.00
_cell.angle_beta   90.00
_cell.angle_gamma   90.00
#
_symmetry.space_group_name_H-M   'P 1'
#
loop_
_entity.id
_entity.type
_entity.pdbx_description
1 polymer ?
#
loop_
_entity_poly.entity_id
_entity_poly.type
_entity_poly.pdbx_seq_one_letter_code
_entity_poly.pdbx_strand_id
1 'polypeptide(L)'
;DMSFAVSNKVPNIEYSGKTFLTLFANINNLFSLKFYKMIFEIKRLYTICNKLEINDKNSKLTLDNFLNEYKFSDYLKKYHILPMISSIWSSNIEDVKKFPLITFINFFKNHALFNFKNRPQWKFISGGSNQYIKKLIKLNTFKYFTNFKILKIIRDNNKIKIIDKDNNYNSFSKIIFATHGDQILSLLDNPTAKEIDVFNKFKYSNNTAYLHTDSSLMPRSKIAWSSWNFLNKSIAKKFTLTYWMNLLQNLPTNKNYFVTVNPFKEPKNIINQTTFEHPIFSLDTLNAQKKVMQIQGLNNTYFCGSYLGYGFHEDGIQSAAYISQLLGCDLPWKRDKNFYNRIEINN
;
A
#
# COMPACT_ATOMS: atom_id res chain seq x y z
N ASP A 1 10.75 -6.44 -13.10
CA ASP A 1 11.22 -5.06 -13.18
C ASP A 1 10.34 -4.17 -12.29
N MET A 2 10.96 -3.23 -11.59
CA MET A 2 10.28 -2.31 -10.67
C MET A 2 10.68 -0.86 -11.04
N SER A 3 10.41 -0.50 -12.27
CA SER A 3 10.66 0.84 -12.80
C SER A 3 9.44 1.74 -12.66
N PHE A 4 9.68 3.04 -12.54
CA PHE A 4 8.66 4.05 -12.35
C PHE A 4 8.82 5.19 -13.37
N ALA A 5 7.71 5.57 -13.99
CA ALA A 5 7.62 6.71 -14.90
C ALA A 5 6.56 7.72 -14.46
N VAL A 6 6.83 8.97 -14.78
CA VAL A 6 5.87 10.06 -14.66
C VAL A 6 5.63 10.64 -16.04
N SER A 7 4.36 10.75 -16.42
CA SER A 7 3.93 11.40 -17.66
C SER A 7 2.85 12.45 -17.32
N ASN A 8 3.16 13.71 -17.59
CA ASN A 8 2.26 14.83 -17.37
C ASN A 8 2.11 15.63 -18.66
N LYS A 9 0.86 15.99 -19.00
CA LYS A 9 0.60 16.71 -20.25
C LYS A 9 0.88 18.22 -20.13
N VAL A 10 0.54 18.80 -18.99
CA VAL A 10 0.72 20.25 -18.74
C VAL A 10 1.27 20.45 -17.34
N PRO A 11 2.51 20.94 -17.20
CA PRO A 11 3.52 21.09 -18.24
C PRO A 11 3.92 19.75 -18.86
N ASN A 12 4.50 19.78 -20.04
CA ASN A 12 4.91 18.59 -20.77
C ASN A 12 6.16 17.96 -20.14
N ILE A 13 5.96 17.09 -19.15
CA ILE A 13 7.02 16.36 -18.46
C ILE A 13 6.79 14.87 -18.67
N GLU A 14 7.81 14.18 -19.13
CA GLU A 14 7.77 12.73 -19.25
C GLU A 14 9.16 12.16 -19.05
N TYR A 15 9.29 11.27 -18.06
CA TYR A 15 10.56 10.64 -17.73
C TYR A 15 10.36 9.32 -16.98
N SER A 16 11.39 8.49 -16.99
CA SER A 16 11.49 7.29 -16.15
C SER A 16 12.85 7.25 -15.46
N GLY A 17 12.88 6.70 -14.25
CA GLY A 17 14.11 6.47 -13.49
C GLY A 17 14.86 5.19 -13.88
N LYS A 18 14.53 4.53 -14.98
CA LYS A 18 15.10 3.24 -15.38
C LYS A 18 16.56 3.35 -15.82
N THR A 19 16.86 4.31 -16.66
CA THR A 19 18.23 4.61 -17.15
C THR A 19 18.42 6.12 -17.28
N PHE A 20 19.67 6.56 -17.48
CA PHE A 20 19.96 7.98 -17.73
C PHE A 20 19.23 8.49 -18.99
N LEU A 21 19.17 7.71 -20.06
CA LEU A 21 18.46 8.10 -21.29
C LEU A 21 16.97 8.27 -21.07
N THR A 22 16.35 7.43 -20.23
CA THR A 22 14.89 7.50 -19.96
C THR A 22 14.49 8.69 -19.12
N LEU A 23 15.43 9.37 -18.43
CA LEU A 23 15.18 10.67 -17.79
C LEU A 23 14.81 11.74 -18.82
N PHE A 24 15.32 11.60 -20.04
CA PHE A 24 15.08 12.53 -21.15
C PHE A 24 14.13 11.94 -22.20
N ALA A 25 13.20 11.07 -21.79
CA ALA A 25 12.15 10.52 -22.66
C ALA A 25 11.33 11.60 -23.36
N ASN A 26 11.18 12.78 -22.72
CA ASN A 26 10.78 14.02 -23.37
C ASN A 26 12.01 14.87 -23.59
N ILE A 27 12.32 15.18 -24.84
CA ILE A 27 13.50 16.00 -25.24
C ILE A 27 13.51 17.37 -24.55
N ASN A 28 12.34 17.95 -24.26
CA ASN A 28 12.23 19.25 -23.56
C ASN A 28 12.83 19.21 -22.14
N ASN A 29 12.97 18.03 -21.53
CA ASN A 29 13.62 17.91 -20.24
C ASN A 29 15.10 18.28 -20.29
N LEU A 30 15.78 18.09 -21.46
CA LEU A 30 17.18 18.47 -21.67
C LEU A 30 17.41 19.99 -21.55
N PHE A 31 16.40 20.78 -21.87
CA PHE A 31 16.49 22.24 -21.85
C PHE A 31 15.80 22.87 -20.64
N SER A 32 15.33 22.08 -19.67
CA SER A 32 14.57 22.54 -18.52
C SER A 32 15.43 22.66 -17.27
N LEU A 33 15.80 23.88 -16.90
CA LEU A 33 16.49 24.15 -15.63
C LEU A 33 15.69 23.64 -14.42
N LYS A 34 14.35 23.71 -14.46
CA LYS A 34 13.47 23.18 -13.40
C LYS A 34 13.61 21.65 -13.28
N PHE A 35 13.79 20.94 -14.40
CA PHE A 35 13.98 19.50 -14.41
C PHE A 35 15.33 19.10 -13.79
N TYR A 36 16.43 19.78 -14.15
CA TYR A 36 17.73 19.56 -13.52
C TYR A 36 17.70 19.87 -12.02
N LYS A 37 17.07 20.99 -11.62
CA LYS A 37 16.88 21.30 -10.21
C LYS A 37 16.16 20.17 -9.47
N MET A 38 15.09 19.59 -10.06
CA MET A 38 14.38 18.47 -9.49
C MET A 38 15.30 17.24 -9.30
N ILE A 39 16.16 16.91 -10.27
CA ILE A 39 17.11 15.80 -10.14
C ILE A 39 18.06 16.03 -8.95
N PHE A 40 18.61 17.24 -8.80
CA PHE A 40 19.45 17.58 -7.66
C PHE A 40 18.69 17.52 -6.33
N GLU A 41 17.45 17.99 -6.31
CA GLU A 41 16.59 17.92 -5.14
C GLU A 41 16.22 16.48 -4.76
N ILE A 42 16.04 15.56 -5.72
CA ILE A 42 15.86 14.12 -5.46
C ILE A 42 17.09 13.56 -4.73
N LYS A 43 18.29 13.86 -5.21
CA LYS A 43 19.54 13.43 -4.55
C LYS A 43 19.63 13.98 -3.13
N ARG A 44 19.34 15.28 -2.95
CA ARG A 44 19.33 15.94 -1.66
C ARG A 44 18.32 15.31 -0.70
N LEU A 45 17.08 15.07 -1.16
CA LEU A 45 16.03 14.43 -0.38
C LEU A 45 16.46 13.04 0.10
N TYR A 46 16.96 12.20 -0.81
CA TYR A 46 17.41 10.85 -0.49
C TYR A 46 18.57 10.85 0.51
N THR A 47 19.50 11.81 0.37
CA THR A 47 20.61 11.96 1.32
C THR A 47 20.12 12.35 2.72
N ILE A 48 19.17 13.31 2.80
CA ILE A 48 18.57 13.73 4.07
C ILE A 48 17.81 12.56 4.71
N CYS A 49 16.91 11.91 3.97
CA CYS A 49 16.07 10.83 4.49
C CYS A 49 16.89 9.60 4.93
N ASN A 50 17.99 9.28 4.25
CA ASN A 50 18.89 8.19 4.69
C ASN A 50 19.55 8.47 6.03
N LYS A 51 19.91 9.74 6.29
CA LYS A 51 20.59 10.17 7.52
C LYS A 51 19.63 10.54 8.65
N LEU A 52 18.34 10.74 8.32
CA LEU A 52 17.37 11.19 9.30
C LEU A 52 17.11 10.10 10.34
N GLU A 53 17.37 10.44 11.60
CA GLU A 53 16.98 9.66 12.76
C GLU A 53 15.59 10.10 13.22
N ILE A 54 14.73 9.13 13.48
CA ILE A 54 13.39 9.40 13.97
C ILE A 54 13.46 9.74 15.45
N ASN A 55 12.91 10.88 15.82
CA ASN A 55 12.80 11.39 17.19
C ASN A 55 11.38 11.93 17.44
N ASP A 56 11.09 12.34 18.66
CA ASP A 56 9.75 12.80 19.06
C ASP A 56 9.25 13.98 18.23
N LYS A 57 10.13 14.85 17.75
CA LYS A 57 9.76 16.00 16.93
C LYS A 57 9.33 15.57 15.53
N ASN A 58 10.15 14.77 14.84
CA ASN A 58 9.90 14.42 13.44
C ASN A 58 8.94 13.24 13.27
N SER A 59 8.71 12.43 14.30
CA SER A 59 7.71 11.36 14.31
C SER A 59 6.27 11.88 14.15
N LYS A 60 6.02 13.15 14.49
CA LYS A 60 4.71 13.82 14.40
C LYS A 60 4.55 14.64 13.11
N LEU A 61 5.54 14.64 12.24
CA LEU A 61 5.46 15.38 10.98
C LEU A 61 4.72 14.60 9.90
N THR A 62 3.99 15.35 9.09
CA THR A 62 3.51 14.84 7.80
C THR A 62 4.58 15.01 6.73
N LEU A 63 4.44 14.29 5.62
CA LEU A 63 5.32 14.44 4.48
C LEU A 63 5.37 15.89 3.97
N ASP A 64 4.22 16.56 3.87
CA ASP A 64 4.17 17.95 3.38
C ASP A 64 4.86 18.91 4.34
N ASN A 65 4.67 18.75 5.67
CA ASN A 65 5.39 19.57 6.66
C ASN A 65 6.91 19.43 6.49
N PHE A 66 7.40 18.19 6.36
CA PHE A 66 8.82 17.92 6.15
C PHE A 66 9.35 18.53 4.86
N LEU A 67 8.65 18.33 3.74
CA LEU A 67 9.07 18.90 2.45
C LEU A 67 9.10 20.44 2.46
N ASN A 68 8.18 21.08 3.20
CA ASN A 68 8.13 22.52 3.38
C ASN A 68 9.26 23.02 4.29
N GLU A 69 9.49 22.38 5.45
CA GLU A 69 10.54 22.73 6.41
C GLU A 69 11.92 22.70 5.75
N TYR A 70 12.18 21.67 4.91
CA TYR A 70 13.42 21.56 4.15
C TYR A 70 13.44 22.35 2.83
N LYS A 71 12.42 23.18 2.57
CA LYS A 71 12.34 24.08 1.40
C LYS A 71 12.52 23.35 0.06
N PHE A 72 11.90 22.18 -0.10
CA PHE A 72 11.85 21.51 -1.38
C PHE A 72 10.88 22.20 -2.34
N SER A 73 11.25 22.26 -3.63
CA SER A 73 10.43 22.94 -4.63
C SER A 73 9.09 22.25 -4.88
N ASP A 74 8.07 23.02 -5.23
CA ASP A 74 6.78 22.47 -5.64
C ASP A 74 6.90 21.62 -6.91
N TYR A 75 7.94 21.86 -7.72
CA TYR A 75 8.20 21.04 -8.89
C TYR A 75 8.62 19.62 -8.52
N LEU A 76 9.53 19.45 -7.53
CA LEU A 76 9.87 18.13 -6.98
C LEU A 76 8.65 17.44 -6.37
N LYS A 77 7.91 18.16 -5.53
CA LYS A 77 6.72 17.62 -4.87
C LYS A 77 5.73 17.10 -5.89
N LYS A 78 5.33 17.94 -6.84
CA LYS A 78 4.27 17.69 -7.81
C LYS A 78 4.63 16.67 -8.88
N TYR A 79 5.89 16.58 -9.29
CA TYR A 79 6.29 15.76 -10.44
C TYR A 79 7.20 14.59 -10.09
N HIS A 80 7.51 14.37 -8.81
CA HIS A 80 8.27 13.21 -8.39
C HIS A 80 7.71 12.54 -7.12
N ILE A 81 7.75 13.23 -5.98
CA ILE A 81 7.48 12.60 -4.68
C ILE A 81 5.99 12.25 -4.51
N LEU A 82 5.09 13.19 -4.70
CA LEU A 82 3.66 12.93 -4.57
C LEU A 82 3.18 11.87 -5.58
N PRO A 83 3.57 11.91 -6.87
CA PRO A 83 3.30 10.82 -7.81
C PRO A 83 3.78 9.45 -7.37
N MET A 84 5.02 9.36 -6.85
CA MET A 84 5.60 8.10 -6.42
C MET A 84 4.83 7.50 -5.23
N ILE A 85 4.55 8.31 -4.21
CA ILE A 85 3.83 7.87 -3.02
C ILE A 85 2.37 7.53 -3.35
N SER A 86 1.69 8.36 -4.16
CA SER A 86 0.35 8.05 -4.66
C SER A 86 0.31 6.71 -5.40
N SER A 87 1.35 6.39 -6.15
CA SER A 87 1.42 5.11 -6.88
C SER A 87 1.62 3.92 -5.95
N ILE A 88 2.43 4.06 -4.90
CA ILE A 88 2.72 2.98 -3.94
C ILE A 88 1.47 2.62 -3.12
N TRP A 89 0.72 3.62 -2.64
CA TRP A 89 -0.42 3.42 -1.75
C TRP A 89 -1.78 3.61 -2.39
N SER A 90 -1.84 3.81 -3.69
CA SER A 90 -3.09 4.08 -4.43
C SER A 90 -3.93 5.20 -3.78
N SER A 91 -3.26 6.22 -3.25
CA SER A 91 -3.85 7.33 -2.52
C SER A 91 -3.85 8.61 -3.34
N ASN A 92 -4.87 9.46 -3.17
CA ASN A 92 -4.90 10.75 -3.83
C ASN A 92 -3.83 11.70 -3.26
N ILE A 93 -3.51 12.76 -4.02
CA ILE A 93 -2.43 13.69 -3.68
C ILE A 93 -2.66 14.39 -2.32
N GLU A 94 -3.90 14.71 -1.98
CA GLU A 94 -4.21 15.41 -0.72
C GLU A 94 -4.01 14.48 0.50
N ASP A 95 -4.32 13.19 0.37
CA ASP A 95 -4.05 12.21 1.43
C ASP A 95 -2.54 11.97 1.55
N VAL A 96 -1.82 11.90 0.42
CA VAL A 96 -0.36 11.73 0.41
C VAL A 96 0.36 12.89 1.12
N LYS A 97 -0.11 14.12 1.01
CA LYS A 97 0.45 15.26 1.76
C LYS A 97 0.38 15.06 3.28
N LYS A 98 -0.70 14.42 3.77
CA LYS A 98 -0.93 14.13 5.19
C LYS A 98 -0.25 12.84 5.67
N PHE A 99 0.43 12.12 4.76
CA PHE A 99 1.07 10.86 5.06
C PHE A 99 2.14 11.02 6.16
N PRO A 100 2.21 10.12 7.16
CA PRO A 100 3.20 10.24 8.22
C PRO A 100 4.63 10.14 7.68
N LEU A 101 5.49 11.08 8.04
CA LEU A 101 6.89 11.10 7.61
C LEU A 101 7.62 9.82 8.01
N ILE A 102 7.39 9.33 9.21
CA ILE A 102 8.03 8.10 9.72
C ILE A 102 7.69 6.89 8.86
N THR A 103 6.42 6.74 8.46
CA THR A 103 5.98 5.65 7.58
C THR A 103 6.66 5.72 6.21
N PHE A 104 6.74 6.93 5.63
CA PHE A 104 7.46 7.16 4.39
C PHE A 104 8.94 6.78 4.50
N ILE A 105 9.64 7.28 5.54
CA ILE A 105 11.08 7.03 5.70
C ILE A 105 11.36 5.54 5.93
N ASN A 106 10.63 4.89 6.84
CA ASN A 106 10.84 3.49 7.16
C ASN A 106 10.55 2.58 5.96
N PHE A 107 9.44 2.84 5.25
CA PHE A 107 9.13 2.08 4.04
C PHE A 107 10.21 2.23 2.98
N PHE A 108 10.66 3.45 2.69
CA PHE A 108 11.69 3.70 1.68
C PHE A 108 13.05 3.13 2.08
N LYS A 109 13.44 3.19 3.35
CA LYS A 109 14.66 2.54 3.88
C LYS A 109 14.57 1.03 3.75
N ASN A 110 13.48 0.40 4.19
CA ASN A 110 13.28 -1.05 4.13
C ASN A 110 13.33 -1.62 2.70
N HIS A 111 12.94 -0.82 1.71
CA HIS A 111 12.94 -1.21 0.31
C HIS A 111 14.14 -0.64 -0.48
N ALA A 112 15.12 -0.02 0.20
CA ALA A 112 16.28 0.64 -0.39
C ALA A 112 15.91 1.65 -1.50
N LEU A 113 14.75 2.31 -1.39
CA LEU A 113 14.25 3.23 -2.43
C LEU A 113 15.01 4.56 -2.44
N PHE A 114 15.67 4.93 -1.34
CA PHE A 114 16.58 6.08 -1.29
C PHE A 114 17.96 5.81 -1.92
N ASN A 115 18.22 4.59 -2.38
CA ASN A 115 19.48 4.22 -3.00
C ASN A 115 19.40 4.32 -4.53
N PHE A 116 20.43 4.88 -5.17
CA PHE A 116 20.55 4.88 -6.62
C PHE A 116 21.19 3.60 -7.17
N LYS A 117 21.98 2.91 -6.33
CA LYS A 117 22.68 1.65 -6.64
C LYS A 117 22.34 0.62 -5.58
N ASN A 118 22.64 -0.65 -5.88
CA ASN A 118 22.45 -1.77 -4.94
C ASN A 118 21.02 -1.91 -4.41
N ARG A 119 20.04 -1.65 -5.26
CA ARG A 119 18.65 -1.92 -4.94
C ARG A 119 18.38 -3.42 -4.92
N PRO A 120 17.53 -3.93 -4.02
CA PRO A 120 17.16 -5.34 -4.00
C PRO A 120 16.46 -5.72 -5.31
N GLN A 121 16.70 -6.94 -5.77
CA GLN A 121 15.97 -7.48 -6.91
C GLN A 121 14.53 -7.82 -6.47
N TRP A 122 13.58 -7.17 -7.09
CA TRP A 122 12.17 -7.46 -6.87
C TRP A 122 11.80 -8.80 -7.49
N LYS A 123 10.94 -9.54 -6.77
CA LYS A 123 10.45 -10.85 -7.18
C LYS A 123 8.94 -10.86 -7.16
N PHE A 124 8.34 -11.75 -7.92
CA PHE A 124 6.92 -12.04 -7.88
C PHE A 124 6.70 -13.55 -7.78
N ILE A 125 5.52 -13.95 -7.33
CA ILE A 125 5.17 -15.38 -7.26
C ILE A 125 4.78 -15.83 -8.67
N SER A 126 5.48 -16.83 -9.19
CA SER A 126 5.17 -17.40 -10.50
C SER A 126 3.72 -17.91 -10.55
N GLY A 127 2.96 -17.49 -11.54
CA GLY A 127 1.52 -17.76 -11.65
C GLY A 127 0.63 -16.90 -10.75
N GLY A 128 1.20 -15.87 -10.08
CA GLY A 128 0.47 -14.91 -9.23
C GLY A 128 0.30 -15.36 -7.79
N SER A 129 -0.06 -14.43 -6.91
CA SER A 129 -0.18 -14.66 -5.46
C SER A 129 -1.25 -15.71 -5.08
N ASN A 130 -2.21 -15.97 -5.94
CA ASN A 130 -3.21 -17.02 -5.72
C ASN A 130 -2.59 -18.43 -5.59
N GLN A 131 -1.36 -18.64 -6.08
CA GLN A 131 -0.69 -19.96 -5.99
C GLN A 131 -0.39 -20.38 -4.55
N TYR A 132 0.03 -19.46 -3.67
CA TYR A 132 0.25 -19.84 -2.27
C TYR A 132 -1.06 -20.09 -1.53
N ILE A 133 -2.14 -19.35 -1.84
CA ILE A 133 -3.47 -19.61 -1.27
C ILE A 133 -3.94 -21.02 -1.63
N LYS A 134 -3.85 -21.41 -2.92
CA LYS A 134 -4.20 -22.76 -3.37
C LYS A 134 -3.39 -23.85 -2.64
N LYS A 135 -2.10 -23.60 -2.39
CA LYS A 135 -1.25 -24.53 -1.63
C LYS A 135 -1.70 -24.64 -0.18
N LEU A 136 -2.00 -23.53 0.49
CA LEU A 136 -2.50 -23.53 1.87
C LEU A 136 -3.81 -24.31 2.00
N ILE A 137 -4.76 -24.08 1.10
CA ILE A 137 -6.04 -24.81 1.09
C ILE A 137 -5.82 -26.33 0.91
N LYS A 138 -4.88 -26.72 0.05
CA LYS A 138 -4.54 -28.13 -0.17
C LYS A 138 -3.98 -28.84 1.07
N LEU A 139 -3.40 -28.14 2.02
CA LEU A 139 -2.92 -28.72 3.28
C LEU A 139 -4.07 -29.29 4.14
N ASN A 140 -5.29 -28.83 3.90
CA ASN A 140 -6.53 -29.28 4.58
C ASN A 140 -6.43 -29.29 6.13
N THR A 141 -5.66 -28.33 6.67
CA THR A 141 -5.43 -28.21 8.12
C THR A 141 -6.49 -27.37 8.82
N PHE A 142 -7.39 -26.75 8.05
CA PHE A 142 -8.47 -25.91 8.56
C PHE A 142 -9.71 -26.00 7.64
N LYS A 143 -10.88 -25.74 8.21
CA LYS A 143 -12.12 -25.58 7.45
C LYS A 143 -12.22 -24.15 6.93
N TYR A 144 -12.62 -23.96 5.68
CA TYR A 144 -12.86 -22.64 5.10
C TYR A 144 -14.23 -22.60 4.42
N PHE A 145 -14.83 -21.42 4.45
CA PHE A 145 -16.15 -21.16 3.86
C PHE A 145 -16.02 -19.94 2.95
N THR A 146 -16.41 -20.08 1.69
CA THR A 146 -16.50 -18.98 0.73
C THR A 146 -17.93 -18.50 0.65
N ASN A 147 -18.12 -17.24 0.22
CA ASN A 147 -19.44 -16.61 0.10
C ASN A 147 -20.26 -16.59 1.42
N PHE A 148 -19.58 -16.70 2.56
CA PHE A 148 -20.19 -16.68 3.88
C PHE A 148 -20.31 -15.23 4.35
N LYS A 149 -21.53 -14.68 4.30
CA LYS A 149 -21.81 -13.30 4.72
C LYS A 149 -22.10 -13.29 6.21
N ILE A 150 -21.18 -12.72 6.99
CA ILE A 150 -21.38 -12.45 8.41
C ILE A 150 -22.27 -11.21 8.53
N LEU A 151 -23.34 -11.33 9.31
CA LEU A 151 -24.23 -10.23 9.66
C LEU A 151 -23.76 -9.54 10.94
N LYS A 152 -23.39 -10.33 11.97
CA LYS A 152 -23.16 -9.84 13.33
C LYS A 152 -22.30 -10.81 14.13
N ILE A 153 -21.50 -10.26 15.04
CA ILE A 153 -20.68 -11.00 15.99
C ILE A 153 -21.03 -10.55 17.40
N ILE A 154 -21.53 -11.50 18.20
CA ILE A 154 -21.91 -11.29 19.60
C ILE A 154 -20.86 -11.95 20.49
N ARG A 155 -20.37 -11.22 21.48
CA ARG A 155 -19.40 -11.72 22.47
C ARG A 155 -20.09 -11.74 23.85
N ASP A 156 -20.33 -12.92 24.37
CA ASP A 156 -21.02 -13.13 25.63
C ASP A 156 -20.40 -14.29 26.43
N ASN A 157 -20.13 -14.08 27.73
CA ASN A 157 -19.66 -15.07 28.68
C ASN A 157 -18.56 -16.01 28.15
N ASN A 158 -17.49 -15.45 27.59
CA ASN A 158 -16.38 -16.18 26.96
C ASN A 158 -16.76 -17.03 25.73
N LYS A 159 -17.95 -16.81 25.17
CA LYS A 159 -18.38 -17.41 23.89
C LYS A 159 -18.58 -16.33 22.86
N ILE A 160 -18.20 -16.64 21.63
CA ILE A 160 -18.36 -15.77 20.49
C ILE A 160 -19.33 -16.43 19.52
N LYS A 161 -20.45 -15.75 19.25
CA LYS A 161 -21.44 -16.19 18.27
C LYS A 161 -21.27 -15.39 16.98
N ILE A 162 -21.08 -16.09 15.88
CA ILE A 162 -21.06 -15.50 14.54
C ILE A 162 -22.42 -15.78 13.92
N ILE A 163 -23.17 -14.74 13.56
CA ILE A 163 -24.48 -14.83 12.96
C ILE A 163 -24.33 -14.52 11.46
N ASP A 164 -24.82 -15.40 10.62
CA ASP A 164 -24.82 -15.24 9.17
C ASP A 164 -26.09 -14.50 8.67
N LYS A 165 -26.15 -14.23 7.37
CA LYS A 165 -27.26 -13.53 6.72
C LYS A 165 -28.62 -14.23 6.89
N ASP A 166 -28.61 -15.54 7.15
CA ASP A 166 -29.81 -16.38 7.30
C ASP A 166 -30.21 -16.57 8.78
N ASN A 167 -29.58 -15.78 9.68
CA ASN A 167 -29.71 -15.84 11.15
C ASN A 167 -29.26 -17.18 11.78
N ASN A 168 -28.53 -18.02 11.05
CA ASN A 168 -27.87 -19.16 11.68
C ASN A 168 -26.68 -18.67 12.47
N TYR A 169 -26.32 -19.40 13.56
CA TYR A 169 -25.16 -19.05 14.33
C TYR A 169 -24.22 -20.22 14.57
N ASN A 170 -22.92 -19.90 14.63
CA ASN A 170 -21.88 -20.80 15.10
C ASN A 170 -21.20 -20.18 16.33
N SER A 171 -20.84 -21.03 17.29
CA SER A 171 -20.18 -20.61 18.53
C SER A 171 -18.71 -20.99 18.53
N PHE A 172 -17.86 -20.05 19.00
CA PHE A 172 -16.41 -20.20 19.05
C PHE A 172 -15.88 -19.72 20.40
N SER A 173 -14.70 -20.17 20.79
CA SER A 173 -13.98 -19.69 21.98
C SER A 173 -13.21 -18.42 21.74
N LYS A 174 -12.72 -18.20 20.52
CA LYS A 174 -11.91 -17.04 20.11
C LYS A 174 -12.26 -16.63 18.70
N ILE A 175 -12.03 -15.33 18.40
CA ILE A 175 -12.15 -14.79 17.04
C ILE A 175 -10.91 -13.99 16.67
N ILE A 176 -10.48 -14.13 15.42
CA ILE A 176 -9.43 -13.32 14.81
C ILE A 176 -10.04 -12.57 13.64
N PHE A 177 -10.06 -11.24 13.71
CA PHE A 177 -10.41 -10.39 12.58
C PHE A 177 -9.20 -10.23 11.66
N ALA A 178 -9.29 -10.73 10.44
CA ALA A 178 -8.31 -10.53 9.37
C ALA A 178 -8.93 -9.74 8.19
N THR A 179 -9.96 -8.94 8.48
CA THR A 179 -10.66 -8.06 7.54
C THR A 179 -9.96 -6.70 7.45
N HIS A 180 -10.50 -5.78 6.64
CA HIS A 180 -10.10 -4.37 6.74
C HIS A 180 -10.44 -3.81 8.12
N GLY A 181 -9.62 -2.84 8.60
CA GLY A 181 -9.81 -2.25 9.92
C GLY A 181 -11.12 -1.49 10.09
N ASP A 182 -11.64 -0.86 9.04
CA ASP A 182 -12.91 -0.12 9.04
C ASP A 182 -14.15 -1.02 9.07
N GLN A 183 -14.02 -2.31 8.70
CA GLN A 183 -15.14 -3.26 8.70
C GLN A 183 -15.43 -3.83 10.10
N ILE A 184 -14.49 -3.76 11.03
CA ILE A 184 -14.55 -4.44 12.32
C ILE A 184 -15.74 -3.95 13.15
N LEU A 185 -15.91 -2.63 13.27
CA LEU A 185 -16.99 -2.05 14.10
C LEU A 185 -18.38 -2.39 13.54
N SER A 186 -18.54 -2.51 12.24
CA SER A 186 -19.83 -2.86 11.63
C SER A 186 -20.22 -4.32 11.86
N LEU A 187 -19.25 -5.18 12.16
CA LEU A 187 -19.48 -6.60 12.44
C LEU A 187 -19.74 -6.88 13.93
N LEU A 188 -19.21 -6.05 14.83
CA LEU A 188 -19.38 -6.22 16.27
C LEU A 188 -20.72 -5.68 16.75
N ASP A 189 -21.47 -6.50 17.50
CA ASP A 189 -22.73 -6.07 18.12
C ASP A 189 -22.51 -5.01 19.20
N ASN A 190 -21.60 -5.28 20.12
CA ASN A 190 -21.28 -4.42 21.25
C ASN A 190 -19.76 -4.14 21.26
N PRO A 191 -19.25 -3.21 20.40
CA PRO A 191 -17.86 -2.82 20.45
C PRO A 191 -17.57 -2.04 21.74
N THR A 192 -16.42 -2.30 22.35
CA THR A 192 -15.95 -1.54 23.53
C THR A 192 -15.54 -0.13 23.15
N ALA A 193 -15.51 0.78 24.11
CA ALA A 193 -15.05 2.16 23.88
C ALA A 193 -13.62 2.21 23.31
N LYS A 194 -12.74 1.29 23.72
CA LYS A 194 -11.38 1.17 23.19
C LYS A 194 -11.37 0.76 21.71
N GLU A 195 -12.20 -0.21 21.32
CA GLU A 195 -12.32 -0.63 19.91
C GLU A 195 -12.89 0.49 19.04
N ILE A 196 -13.89 1.22 19.53
CA ILE A 196 -14.46 2.38 18.82
C ILE A 196 -13.38 3.46 18.61
N ASP A 197 -12.64 3.84 19.67
CA ASP A 197 -11.58 4.84 19.58
C ASP A 197 -10.52 4.46 18.54
N VAL A 198 -10.15 3.19 18.47
CA VAL A 198 -9.10 2.69 17.60
C VAL A 198 -9.58 2.48 16.16
N PHE A 199 -10.66 1.71 15.95
CA PHE A 199 -11.06 1.30 14.60
C PHE A 199 -11.72 2.41 13.79
N ASN A 200 -12.27 3.43 14.41
CA ASN A 200 -12.74 4.65 13.73
C ASN A 200 -11.62 5.44 13.03
N LYS A 201 -10.35 5.16 13.32
CA LYS A 201 -9.19 5.85 12.70
C LYS A 201 -8.76 5.22 11.40
N PHE A 202 -9.11 3.96 11.13
CA PHE A 202 -8.81 3.31 9.87
C PHE A 202 -9.82 3.74 8.80
N LYS A 203 -9.30 4.33 7.73
CA LYS A 203 -10.09 4.81 6.59
C LYS A 203 -9.56 4.18 5.32
N TYR A 204 -10.44 3.99 4.35
CA TYR A 204 -10.11 3.40 3.06
C TYR A 204 -10.61 4.27 1.92
N SER A 205 -9.91 4.23 0.81
CA SER A 205 -10.30 4.90 -0.44
C SER A 205 -10.66 3.87 -1.50
N ASN A 206 -11.76 4.14 -2.21
CA ASN A 206 -12.18 3.31 -3.33
C ASN A 206 -11.40 3.66 -4.60
N ASN A 207 -10.80 2.66 -5.22
CA ASN A 207 -10.02 2.76 -6.44
C ASN A 207 -10.51 1.75 -7.47
N THR A 208 -10.99 2.22 -8.62
CA THR A 208 -11.42 1.35 -9.70
C THR A 208 -10.23 0.97 -10.56
N ALA A 209 -10.03 -0.32 -10.74
CA ALA A 209 -8.97 -0.89 -11.55
C ALA A 209 -9.54 -1.61 -12.77
N TYR A 210 -8.92 -1.40 -13.93
CA TYR A 210 -9.27 -2.02 -15.20
C TYR A 210 -8.12 -2.85 -15.72
N LEU A 211 -8.35 -4.11 -16.01
CA LEU A 211 -7.45 -4.94 -16.81
C LEU A 211 -7.82 -4.76 -18.28
N HIS A 212 -6.90 -4.33 -19.12
CA HIS A 212 -7.16 -3.98 -20.52
C HIS A 212 -5.90 -4.12 -21.40
N THR A 213 -6.07 -3.85 -22.71
CA THR A 213 -4.98 -3.85 -23.69
C THR A 213 -4.78 -2.51 -24.41
N ASP A 214 -5.41 -1.45 -23.93
CA ASP A 214 -5.32 -0.10 -24.48
C ASP A 214 -4.06 0.63 -24.03
N SER A 215 -3.09 0.81 -24.93
CA SER A 215 -1.85 1.52 -24.66
C SER A 215 -1.98 3.05 -24.58
N SER A 216 -3.16 3.61 -24.86
CA SER A 216 -3.37 5.07 -24.80
C SER A 216 -3.36 5.64 -23.36
N LEU A 217 -3.31 4.75 -22.35
CA LEU A 217 -3.12 5.04 -20.94
C LEU A 217 -1.69 4.73 -20.46
N MET A 218 -0.73 4.77 -21.40
CA MET A 218 0.70 4.70 -21.13
C MET A 218 1.38 6.04 -21.45
N PRO A 219 2.64 6.27 -21.02
CA PRO A 219 3.43 7.41 -21.47
C PRO A 219 3.48 7.49 -23.00
N ARG A 220 3.54 8.69 -23.56
CA ARG A 220 3.57 8.93 -25.02
C ARG A 220 4.81 8.38 -25.66
N SER A 221 5.95 8.60 -25.00
CA SER A 221 7.24 8.04 -25.44
C SER A 221 7.38 6.62 -24.91
N LYS A 222 7.53 5.65 -25.83
CA LYS A 222 7.73 4.24 -25.45
C LYS A 222 9.00 4.01 -24.65
N ILE A 223 10.03 4.84 -24.76
CA ILE A 223 11.25 4.73 -23.97
C ILE A 223 11.01 5.03 -22.47
N ALA A 224 9.97 5.81 -22.14
CA ALA A 224 9.54 6.06 -20.78
C ALA A 224 8.74 4.91 -20.16
N TRP A 225 8.24 3.97 -20.96
CA TRP A 225 7.38 2.89 -20.47
C TRP A 225 8.09 2.11 -19.38
N SER A 226 7.44 2.03 -18.24
CA SER A 226 7.92 1.41 -17.02
C SER A 226 6.90 0.41 -16.50
N SER A 227 7.28 -0.42 -15.56
CA SER A 227 6.32 -1.30 -14.90
C SER A 227 5.22 -0.52 -14.17
N TRP A 228 5.54 0.67 -13.64
CA TRP A 228 4.60 1.61 -13.01
C TRP A 228 4.63 2.95 -13.74
N ASN A 229 3.48 3.43 -14.21
CA ASN A 229 3.39 4.65 -14.99
C ASN A 229 2.33 5.58 -14.39
N PHE A 230 2.77 6.63 -13.71
CA PHE A 230 1.90 7.67 -13.19
C PHE A 230 1.55 8.67 -14.28
N LEU A 231 0.26 8.85 -14.50
CA LEU A 231 -0.28 9.75 -15.53
C LEU A 231 -1.08 10.87 -14.88
N ASN A 232 -0.76 12.10 -15.22
CA ASN A 232 -1.51 13.27 -14.78
C ASN A 232 -2.00 14.08 -15.98
N LYS A 233 -3.32 14.22 -16.09
CA LYS A 233 -3.96 15.21 -16.93
C LYS A 233 -4.52 16.29 -16.01
N SER A 234 -3.89 17.43 -15.96
CA SER A 234 -3.98 18.61 -15.09
C SER A 234 -5.33 19.03 -14.45
N ILE A 235 -6.44 18.31 -14.69
CA ILE A 235 -7.80 18.68 -14.26
C ILE A 235 -8.41 17.67 -13.29
N ALA A 236 -7.86 16.45 -13.18
CA ALA A 236 -8.45 15.42 -12.34
C ALA A 236 -7.89 15.47 -10.91
N LYS A 237 -8.77 15.53 -9.91
CA LYS A 237 -8.42 15.37 -8.48
C LYS A 237 -7.89 13.97 -8.16
N LYS A 238 -8.14 12.96 -9.02
CA LYS A 238 -7.68 11.59 -8.85
C LYS A 238 -6.41 11.35 -9.68
N PHE A 239 -5.48 10.58 -9.11
CA PHE A 239 -4.31 10.06 -9.83
C PHE A 239 -4.73 8.96 -10.80
N THR A 240 -3.99 8.80 -11.88
CA THR A 240 -4.09 7.63 -12.77
C THR A 240 -2.77 6.90 -12.76
N LEU A 241 -2.81 5.61 -12.48
CA LEU A 241 -1.63 4.75 -12.47
C LEU A 241 -1.86 3.56 -13.39
N THR A 242 -0.97 3.36 -14.36
CA THR A 242 -1.01 2.20 -15.25
C THR A 242 0.17 1.29 -14.98
N TYR A 243 -0.11 0.05 -14.62
CA TYR A 243 0.87 -1.03 -14.54
C TYR A 243 1.02 -1.71 -15.89
N TRP A 244 2.24 -1.83 -16.40
CA TRP A 244 2.52 -2.67 -17.55
C TRP A 244 2.85 -4.08 -17.09
N MET A 245 1.86 -4.97 -17.17
CA MET A 245 1.90 -6.29 -16.56
C MET A 245 2.97 -7.20 -17.21
N ASN A 246 3.22 -7.04 -18.50
CA ASN A 246 4.26 -7.79 -19.19
C ASN A 246 5.64 -7.58 -18.57
N LEU A 247 5.97 -6.32 -18.21
CA LEU A 247 7.24 -5.99 -17.59
C LEU A 247 7.23 -6.30 -16.09
N LEU A 248 6.10 -6.05 -15.41
CA LEU A 248 5.97 -6.24 -13.97
C LEU A 248 5.99 -7.72 -13.58
N GLN A 249 5.34 -8.59 -14.35
CA GLN A 249 5.20 -10.03 -14.07
C GLN A 249 5.89 -10.92 -15.08
N ASN A 250 6.72 -10.36 -15.99
CA ASN A 250 7.42 -11.11 -17.02
C ASN A 250 6.50 -12.09 -17.77
N LEU A 251 5.38 -11.59 -18.29
CA LEU A 251 4.38 -12.42 -18.96
C LEU A 251 4.94 -12.98 -20.27
N PRO A 252 4.79 -14.28 -20.56
CA PRO A 252 5.31 -14.93 -21.76
C PRO A 252 4.40 -14.66 -22.97
N THR A 253 4.22 -13.38 -23.35
CA THR A 253 3.37 -12.97 -24.46
C THR A 253 3.83 -11.64 -25.07
N ASN A 254 3.63 -11.49 -26.38
CA ASN A 254 3.88 -10.25 -27.11
C ASN A 254 2.69 -9.27 -27.03
N LYS A 255 1.52 -9.73 -26.61
CA LYS A 255 0.37 -8.87 -26.40
C LYS A 255 0.54 -8.08 -25.11
N ASN A 256 0.38 -6.76 -25.16
CA ASN A 256 0.48 -5.92 -23.98
C ASN A 256 -0.78 -5.99 -23.11
N TYR A 257 -0.57 -6.22 -21.83
CA TYR A 257 -1.61 -6.18 -20.80
C TYR A 257 -1.30 -5.07 -19.81
N PHE A 258 -2.33 -4.30 -19.50
CA PHE A 258 -2.24 -3.18 -18.55
C PHE A 258 -3.28 -3.33 -17.46
N VAL A 259 -2.91 -2.90 -16.26
CA VAL A 259 -3.88 -2.63 -15.19
C VAL A 259 -3.83 -1.13 -14.90
N THR A 260 -4.92 -0.43 -15.16
CA THR A 260 -5.00 1.01 -14.86
C THR A 260 -5.95 1.27 -13.70
N VAL A 261 -5.42 1.94 -12.69
CA VAL A 261 -6.15 2.39 -11.50
C VAL A 261 -6.61 3.84 -11.71
N ASN A 262 -7.88 4.11 -11.46
CA ASN A 262 -8.53 5.42 -11.60
C ASN A 262 -8.20 6.10 -12.93
N PRO A 263 -8.50 5.49 -14.07
CA PRO A 263 -8.21 6.07 -15.37
C PRO A 263 -8.96 7.41 -15.55
N PHE A 264 -8.28 8.41 -16.12
CA PHE A 264 -8.91 9.70 -16.46
C PHE A 264 -9.88 9.61 -17.65
N LYS A 265 -9.83 8.51 -18.38
CA LYS A 265 -10.79 8.10 -19.42
C LYS A 265 -10.93 6.58 -19.38
N GLU A 266 -12.08 6.08 -19.71
CA GLU A 266 -12.28 4.64 -19.79
C GLU A 266 -11.36 3.99 -20.82
N PRO A 267 -10.64 2.91 -20.47
CA PRO A 267 -9.76 2.22 -21.41
C PRO A 267 -10.61 1.48 -22.47
N LYS A 268 -10.02 1.31 -23.65
CA LYS A 268 -10.58 0.41 -24.67
C LYS A 268 -10.16 -1.03 -24.37
N ASN A 269 -10.91 -2.00 -24.93
CA ASN A 269 -10.61 -3.44 -24.84
C ASN A 269 -10.45 -3.90 -23.37
N ILE A 270 -11.43 -3.56 -22.55
CA ILE A 270 -11.53 -3.98 -21.16
C ILE A 270 -11.71 -5.50 -21.10
N ILE A 271 -10.89 -6.16 -20.29
CA ILE A 271 -10.98 -7.60 -20.00
C ILE A 271 -11.72 -7.81 -18.68
N ASN A 272 -11.40 -6.98 -17.68
CA ASN A 272 -12.04 -7.04 -16.37
C ASN A 272 -11.99 -5.67 -15.69
N GLN A 273 -12.95 -5.43 -14.81
CA GLN A 273 -13.04 -4.24 -13.97
C GLN A 273 -13.35 -4.66 -12.54
N THR A 274 -12.70 -4.02 -11.57
CA THR A 274 -13.02 -4.23 -10.15
C THR A 274 -12.72 -2.98 -9.35
N THR A 275 -13.34 -2.84 -8.19
CA THR A 275 -13.04 -1.76 -7.24
C THR A 275 -12.32 -2.35 -6.05
N PHE A 276 -11.19 -1.75 -5.69
CA PHE A 276 -10.40 -2.08 -4.52
C PHE A 276 -10.49 -0.96 -3.50
N GLU A 277 -10.49 -1.33 -2.25
CA GLU A 277 -10.37 -0.41 -1.12
C GLU A 277 -8.92 -0.44 -0.62
N HIS A 278 -8.28 0.74 -0.59
CA HIS A 278 -6.91 0.89 -0.12
C HIS A 278 -6.86 1.71 1.17
N PRO A 279 -6.06 1.31 2.18
CA PRO A 279 -5.96 2.04 3.43
C PRO A 279 -5.36 3.43 3.23
N ILE A 280 -5.91 4.41 3.93
CA ILE A 280 -5.39 5.79 4.00
C ILE A 280 -4.56 5.91 5.27
N PHE A 281 -3.29 6.28 5.14
CA PHE A 281 -2.38 6.46 6.26
C PHE A 281 -2.33 7.92 6.71
N SER A 282 -2.51 8.12 8.00
CA SER A 282 -2.40 9.41 8.68
C SER A 282 -1.69 9.24 10.02
N LEU A 283 -1.37 10.34 10.69
CA LEU A 283 -0.84 10.28 12.06
C LEU A 283 -1.81 9.59 13.04
N ASP A 284 -3.11 9.80 12.85
CA ASP A 284 -4.14 9.12 13.66
C ASP A 284 -4.12 7.60 13.42
N THR A 285 -3.98 7.17 12.16
CA THR A 285 -3.86 5.74 11.81
C THR A 285 -2.63 5.12 12.44
N LEU A 286 -1.48 5.82 12.40
CA LEU A 286 -0.23 5.35 13.02
C LEU A 286 -0.38 5.16 14.54
N ASN A 287 -1.03 6.11 15.22
CA ASN A 287 -1.34 5.99 16.65
C ASN A 287 -2.33 4.86 16.93
N ALA A 288 -3.31 4.66 16.06
CA ALA A 288 -4.28 3.57 16.18
C ALA A 288 -3.61 2.19 16.04
N GLN A 289 -2.64 2.02 15.12
CA GLN A 289 -1.88 0.77 15.00
C GLN A 289 -1.25 0.32 16.33
N LYS A 290 -0.62 1.25 17.07
CA LYS A 290 -0.07 0.99 18.41
C LYS A 290 -1.13 0.57 19.42
N LYS A 291 -2.29 1.25 19.40
CA LYS A 291 -3.40 0.96 20.30
C LYS A 291 -4.07 -0.38 20.03
N VAL A 292 -4.11 -0.85 18.75
CA VAL A 292 -4.63 -2.19 18.42
C VAL A 292 -3.83 -3.26 19.15
N MET A 293 -2.51 -3.12 19.25
CA MET A 293 -1.66 -4.09 19.95
C MET A 293 -1.97 -4.19 21.45
N GLN A 294 -2.47 -3.11 22.06
CA GLN A 294 -2.85 -3.08 23.48
C GLN A 294 -4.22 -3.73 23.78
N ILE A 295 -5.04 -3.93 22.76
CA ILE A 295 -6.38 -4.53 22.92
C ILE A 295 -6.44 -5.98 22.41
N GLN A 296 -5.32 -6.56 21.98
CA GLN A 296 -5.27 -7.96 21.55
C GLN A 296 -5.68 -8.89 22.69
N GLY A 297 -6.57 -9.84 22.40
CA GLY A 297 -7.06 -10.82 23.35
C GLY A 297 -8.19 -10.35 24.27
N LEU A 298 -8.53 -9.05 24.30
CA LEU A 298 -9.67 -8.56 25.06
C LEU A 298 -10.97 -9.20 24.54
N ASN A 299 -11.80 -9.72 25.43
CA ASN A 299 -13.02 -10.45 25.08
C ASN A 299 -12.78 -11.61 24.07
N ASN A 300 -11.64 -12.29 24.20
CA ASN A 300 -11.21 -13.36 23.28
C ASN A 300 -11.16 -12.95 21.80
N THR A 301 -10.92 -11.67 21.54
CA THR A 301 -10.92 -11.08 20.20
C THR A 301 -9.51 -10.61 19.84
N TYR A 302 -9.07 -10.99 18.62
CA TYR A 302 -7.75 -10.67 18.09
C TYR A 302 -7.88 -10.00 16.73
N PHE A 303 -6.91 -9.18 16.35
CA PHE A 303 -6.93 -8.36 15.14
C PHE A 303 -5.60 -8.49 14.41
N CYS A 304 -5.64 -8.91 13.14
CA CYS A 304 -4.49 -8.90 12.25
C CYS A 304 -4.88 -8.36 10.88
N GLY A 305 -3.90 -7.96 10.11
CA GLY A 305 -4.11 -7.45 8.77
C GLY A 305 -3.00 -6.49 8.35
N SER A 306 -2.94 -6.21 7.06
CA SER A 306 -1.93 -5.33 6.48
C SER A 306 -2.04 -3.87 6.97
N TYR A 307 -3.21 -3.46 7.47
CA TYR A 307 -3.45 -2.13 8.02
C TYR A 307 -2.69 -1.86 9.34
N LEU A 308 -2.11 -2.89 9.96
CA LEU A 308 -1.27 -2.77 11.15
C LEU A 308 0.19 -2.42 10.85
N GLY A 309 0.57 -2.37 9.58
CA GLY A 309 1.87 -1.92 9.10
C GLY A 309 1.72 -0.92 7.96
N TYR A 310 2.36 -1.17 6.83
CA TYR A 310 2.37 -0.27 5.67
C TYR A 310 1.31 -0.59 4.60
N GLY A 311 0.48 -1.61 4.81
CA GLY A 311 -0.60 -2.01 3.91
C GLY A 311 -0.23 -3.10 2.89
N PHE A 312 0.83 -3.88 3.11
CA PHE A 312 1.31 -4.90 2.19
C PHE A 312 1.22 -6.32 2.78
N HIS A 313 1.49 -7.33 1.95
CA HIS A 313 1.42 -8.76 2.36
C HIS A 313 2.30 -9.07 3.57
N GLU A 314 3.51 -8.52 3.62
CA GLU A 314 4.43 -8.75 4.74
C GLU A 314 3.86 -8.22 6.07
N ASP A 315 3.15 -7.08 6.04
CA ASP A 315 2.52 -6.52 7.23
C ASP A 315 1.40 -7.42 7.74
N GLY A 316 0.64 -8.01 6.80
CA GLY A 316 -0.37 -9.03 7.12
C GLY A 316 0.25 -10.26 7.77
N ILE A 317 1.35 -10.79 7.22
CA ILE A 317 2.06 -11.96 7.76
C ILE A 317 2.65 -11.67 9.14
N GLN A 318 3.31 -10.52 9.32
CA GLN A 318 3.90 -10.16 10.62
C GLN A 318 2.81 -10.03 11.70
N SER A 319 1.70 -9.39 11.39
CA SER A 319 0.59 -9.25 12.34
C SER A 319 -0.06 -10.61 12.68
N ALA A 320 -0.26 -11.47 11.69
CA ALA A 320 -0.80 -12.82 11.91
C ALA A 320 0.16 -13.70 12.72
N ALA A 321 1.46 -13.63 12.44
CA ALA A 321 2.50 -14.34 13.19
C ALA A 321 2.52 -13.91 14.67
N TYR A 322 2.36 -12.61 14.92
CA TYR A 322 2.26 -12.10 16.28
C TYR A 322 1.05 -12.68 17.03
N ILE A 323 -0.13 -12.67 16.40
CA ILE A 323 -1.34 -13.25 17.00
C ILE A 323 -1.17 -14.78 17.22
N SER A 324 -0.57 -15.50 16.28
CA SER A 324 -0.29 -16.94 16.45
C SER A 324 0.53 -17.21 17.70
N GLN A 325 1.54 -16.39 17.98
CA GLN A 325 2.36 -16.52 19.18
C GLN A 325 1.61 -16.17 20.46
N LEU A 326 0.77 -15.11 20.45
CA LEU A 326 -0.12 -14.80 21.58
C LEU A 326 -1.07 -15.95 21.91
N LEU A 327 -1.42 -16.77 20.91
CA LEU A 327 -2.25 -17.96 21.03
C LEU A 327 -1.46 -19.23 21.39
N GLY A 328 -0.13 -19.11 21.61
CA GLY A 328 0.74 -20.23 21.97
C GLY A 328 1.15 -21.14 20.80
N CYS A 329 1.06 -20.63 19.56
CA CYS A 329 1.47 -21.41 18.38
C CYS A 329 2.87 -21.02 17.94
N ASP A 330 3.71 -22.01 17.62
CA ASP A 330 5.01 -21.79 17.00
C ASP A 330 4.86 -21.45 15.52
N LEU A 331 5.78 -20.63 15.01
CA LEU A 331 5.83 -20.32 13.60
C LEU A 331 6.56 -21.44 12.83
N PRO A 332 6.08 -21.81 11.62
CA PRO A 332 6.70 -22.87 10.82
C PRO A 332 8.03 -22.45 10.16
N TRP A 333 8.58 -21.27 10.49
CA TRP A 333 9.86 -20.76 10.03
C TRP A 333 10.66 -20.12 11.16
N LYS A 334 11.97 -20.02 10.97
CA LYS A 334 12.85 -19.31 11.91
C LYS A 334 12.68 -17.80 11.71
N ARG A 335 12.56 -17.07 12.82
CA ARG A 335 12.54 -15.60 12.82
C ARG A 335 13.97 -15.06 12.91
N ASP A 336 14.25 -13.99 12.21
CA ASP A 336 15.39 -13.12 12.52
C ASP A 336 15.05 -12.15 13.67
N LYS A 337 16.06 -11.45 14.17
CA LYS A 337 15.90 -10.51 15.29
C LYS A 337 14.96 -9.33 14.96
N ASN A 338 14.80 -9.02 13.68
CA ASN A 338 14.01 -7.88 13.17
C ASN A 338 12.73 -8.31 12.47
N PHE A 339 12.23 -9.53 12.76
CA PHE A 339 11.06 -10.06 12.06
C PHE A 339 9.85 -9.11 12.14
N TYR A 340 9.59 -8.50 13.30
CA TYR A 340 8.47 -7.59 13.51
C TYR A 340 8.81 -6.11 13.26
N ASN A 341 9.59 -5.81 12.23
CA ASN A 341 10.05 -4.46 11.94
C ASN A 341 9.02 -3.55 11.26
N ARG A 342 7.83 -4.05 10.95
CA ARG A 342 6.77 -3.32 10.24
C ARG A 342 5.54 -3.07 11.08
N ILE A 343 5.35 -3.81 12.16
CA ILE A 343 4.24 -3.66 13.08
C ILE A 343 4.76 -3.13 14.42
N GLU A 344 3.97 -2.24 15.03
CA GLU A 344 4.33 -1.61 16.31
C GLU A 344 3.98 -2.55 17.48
N ILE A 345 4.91 -3.45 17.84
CA ILE A 345 4.78 -4.29 19.02
C ILE A 345 5.38 -3.50 20.20
N ASN A 346 4.59 -3.23 21.23
CA ASN A 346 5.12 -2.68 22.47
C ASN A 346 5.99 -3.77 23.14
N ASN A 347 7.29 -3.52 23.24
CA ASN A 347 8.19 -4.29 24.08
C ASN A 347 8.02 -3.87 25.55
#